data_dabc9769285898e4422d8c1244583171
#
_entry.id   dabc9769285898e4422d8c1244583171
#
_cell.length_a   1.000
_cell.length_b   1.000
_cell.length_c   1.000
_cell.angle_alpha   90.00
_cell.angle_beta   90.00
_cell.angle_gamma   90.00
#
_symmetry.space_group_name_H-M   'P 1'
#
loop_
_entity.id
_entity.type
_entity.pdbx_description
1 polymer ?
#
loop_
_entity_poly.entity_id
_entity_poly.type
_entity_poly.pdbx_seq_one_letter_code
_entity_poly.pdbx_strand_id
1 'polypeptide(L)'
;MNILLTIAVTFFAGMGAGLGTGFAGMSAAAVISPMLITFLKMDPYMAVGIALSSDVLASAVSAYIYGKNKNLDIKNGIIMMISVLTFTVVGSYIASLLPAATMGRFSVFMTFLLGIKFIVRPVMITKEAMQGVSAKKRAIQSVVCGIMIGLICGFVGAGGGMMMLLILTSVLGYELKTAVGTSVFIMAFTAFTGAVSHFMIVGAPDWTVFILCVVFTLIWARIAARFANKATPETLNRATGVILVILGIVVLGFSMLS
;
A
#
# COMPACT_ATOMS: atom_id res chain seq x y z
N MET A 1 -10.31 11.29 25.47
CA MET A 1 -10.79 10.77 24.16
C MET A 1 -11.88 9.75 24.41
N ASN A 2 -13.01 9.80 23.66
CA ASN A 2 -14.09 8.81 23.86
C ASN A 2 -13.64 7.45 23.33
N ILE A 3 -13.51 6.45 24.22
CA ILE A 3 -12.97 5.12 23.89
C ILE A 3 -13.81 4.40 22.82
N LEU A 4 -15.13 4.59 22.83
CA LEU A 4 -16.02 4.00 21.81
C LEU A 4 -15.76 4.59 20.41
N LEU A 5 -15.56 5.91 20.33
CA LEU A 5 -15.19 6.55 19.07
C LEU A 5 -13.83 6.06 18.59
N THR A 6 -12.85 5.93 19.48
CA THR A 6 -11.52 5.41 19.14
C THR A 6 -11.59 4.00 18.58
N ILE A 7 -12.34 3.10 19.23
CA ILE A 7 -12.51 1.71 18.75
C ILE A 7 -13.22 1.71 17.40
N ALA A 8 -14.28 2.49 17.21
CA ALA A 8 -15.01 2.55 15.94
C ALA A 8 -14.11 3.07 14.80
N VAL A 9 -13.42 4.19 15.01
CA VAL A 9 -12.53 4.79 14.01
C VAL A 9 -11.40 3.83 13.64
N THR A 10 -10.71 3.26 14.62
CA THR A 10 -9.61 2.33 14.37
C THR A 10 -10.06 1.03 13.73
N PHE A 11 -11.28 0.53 14.06
CA PHE A 11 -11.86 -0.64 13.41
C PHE A 11 -12.11 -0.39 11.91
N PHE A 12 -12.83 0.67 11.55
CA PHE A 12 -13.12 0.96 10.15
C PHE A 12 -11.86 1.35 9.37
N ALA A 13 -10.95 2.11 9.98
CA ALA A 13 -9.65 2.43 9.39
C ALA A 13 -8.82 1.17 9.13
N GLY A 14 -8.71 0.29 10.14
CA GLY A 14 -7.99 -0.97 10.02
C GLY A 14 -8.64 -1.93 9.03
N MET A 15 -9.97 -1.98 8.97
CA MET A 15 -10.71 -2.77 7.99
C MET A 15 -10.40 -2.30 6.56
N GLY A 16 -10.58 -1.03 6.27
CA GLY A 16 -10.30 -0.47 4.95
C GLY A 16 -8.84 -0.64 4.54
N ALA A 17 -7.91 -0.33 5.45
CA ALA A 17 -6.49 -0.48 5.23
C ALA A 17 -6.09 -1.94 4.99
N GLY A 18 -6.55 -2.87 5.83
CA GLY A 18 -6.24 -4.29 5.71
C GLY A 18 -6.79 -4.90 4.42
N LEU A 19 -8.03 -4.57 4.06
CA LEU A 19 -8.60 -4.99 2.77
C LEU A 19 -7.79 -4.44 1.60
N GLY A 20 -7.44 -3.15 1.62
CA GLY A 20 -6.62 -2.51 0.60
C GLY A 20 -5.23 -3.15 0.47
N THR A 21 -4.56 -3.41 1.60
CA THR A 21 -3.25 -4.09 1.62
C THR A 21 -3.37 -5.52 1.08
N GLY A 22 -4.33 -6.29 1.56
CA GLY A 22 -4.46 -7.71 1.21
C GLY A 22 -4.91 -7.98 -0.22
N PHE A 23 -5.79 -7.15 -0.79
CA PHE A 23 -6.29 -7.30 -2.17
C PHE A 23 -5.46 -6.56 -3.21
N ALA A 24 -4.99 -5.36 -2.87
CA ALA A 24 -4.38 -4.44 -3.83
C ALA A 24 -2.91 -4.13 -3.54
N GLY A 25 -2.35 -4.61 -2.43
CA GLY A 25 -1.01 -4.21 -2.02
C GLY A 25 -0.91 -2.70 -1.77
N MET A 26 -1.99 -2.10 -1.27
CA MET A 26 -2.07 -0.67 -0.95
C MET A 26 -1.48 -0.40 0.43
N SER A 27 -0.81 0.73 0.61
CA SER A 27 -0.33 1.14 1.93
C SER A 27 -1.48 1.44 2.89
N ALA A 28 -1.41 0.90 4.10
CA ALA A 28 -2.36 1.17 5.16
C ALA A 28 -2.42 2.67 5.53
N ALA A 29 -1.32 3.39 5.34
CA ALA A 29 -1.24 4.82 5.61
C ALA A 29 -2.22 5.66 4.77
N ALA A 30 -2.57 5.20 3.57
CA ALA A 30 -3.53 5.90 2.72
C ALA A 30 -4.95 5.97 3.31
N VAL A 31 -5.30 5.06 4.20
CA VAL A 31 -6.64 5.00 4.85
C VAL A 31 -6.56 5.40 6.32
N ILE A 32 -5.62 4.82 7.08
CA ILE A 32 -5.53 5.04 8.53
C ILE A 32 -5.22 6.50 8.85
N SER A 33 -4.20 7.08 8.19
CA SER A 33 -3.76 8.45 8.52
C SER A 33 -4.89 9.48 8.40
N PRO A 34 -5.62 9.61 7.27
CA PRO A 34 -6.69 10.59 7.16
C PRO A 34 -7.82 10.33 8.16
N MET A 35 -8.13 9.07 8.49
CA MET A 35 -9.16 8.77 9.47
C MET A 35 -8.77 9.18 10.89
N LEU A 36 -7.52 8.91 11.30
CA LEU A 36 -7.03 9.33 12.62
C LEU A 36 -6.97 10.87 12.74
N ILE A 37 -6.50 11.56 11.71
CA ILE A 37 -6.43 13.02 11.65
C ILE A 37 -7.82 13.63 11.73
N THR A 38 -8.75 13.15 10.91
CA THR A 38 -10.11 13.74 10.78
C THR A 38 -10.96 13.48 12.01
N PHE A 39 -11.04 12.24 12.50
CA PHE A 39 -12.00 11.87 13.54
C PHE A 39 -11.41 11.92 14.96
N LEU A 40 -10.12 11.61 15.12
CA LEU A 40 -9.48 11.65 16.43
C LEU A 40 -8.65 12.93 16.65
N LYS A 41 -8.61 13.83 15.65
CA LYS A 41 -7.84 15.07 15.68
C LYS A 41 -6.37 14.84 16.07
N MET A 42 -5.82 13.71 15.63
CA MET A 42 -4.46 13.31 15.92
C MET A 42 -3.46 14.15 15.10
N ASP A 43 -2.28 14.39 15.67
CA ASP A 43 -1.18 15.01 14.94
C ASP A 43 -0.86 14.21 13.67
N PRO A 44 -0.68 14.87 12.51
CA PRO A 44 -0.47 14.19 11.23
C PRO A 44 0.76 13.27 11.21
N TYR A 45 1.88 13.69 11.81
CA TYR A 45 3.08 12.87 11.86
C TYR A 45 2.89 11.61 12.70
N MET A 46 2.21 11.75 13.85
CA MET A 46 1.85 10.63 14.72
C MET A 46 0.89 9.68 14.01
N ALA A 47 -0.14 10.19 13.34
CA ALA A 47 -1.11 9.39 12.59
C ALA A 47 -0.44 8.58 11.47
N VAL A 48 0.50 9.18 10.75
CA VAL A 48 1.27 8.49 9.69
C VAL A 48 2.19 7.42 10.30
N GLY A 49 2.87 7.71 11.41
CA GLY A 49 3.71 6.74 12.12
C GLY A 49 2.93 5.49 12.56
N ILE A 50 1.75 5.67 13.14
CA ILE A 50 0.84 4.57 13.54
C ILE A 50 0.37 3.79 12.31
N ALA A 51 -0.01 4.48 11.27
CA ALA A 51 -0.49 3.86 10.03
C ALA A 51 0.59 3.02 9.33
N LEU A 52 1.81 3.53 9.22
CA LEU A 52 2.94 2.80 8.65
C LEU A 52 3.31 1.58 9.50
N SER A 53 3.26 1.69 10.83
CA SER A 53 3.49 0.54 11.72
C SER A 53 2.44 -0.56 11.52
N SER A 54 1.17 -0.17 11.34
CA SER A 54 0.10 -1.10 11.00
C SER A 54 0.35 -1.78 9.65
N ASP A 55 0.88 -1.02 8.69
CA ASP A 55 1.22 -1.51 7.36
C ASP A 55 2.36 -2.54 7.38
N VAL A 56 3.38 -2.37 8.25
CA VAL A 56 4.48 -3.34 8.39
C VAL A 56 3.95 -4.75 8.62
N LEU A 57 3.10 -4.92 9.63
CA LEU A 57 2.58 -6.24 10.00
C LEU A 57 1.53 -6.75 9.00
N ALA A 58 0.66 -5.87 8.50
CA ALA A 58 -0.32 -6.21 7.48
C ALA A 58 0.34 -6.67 6.18
N SER A 59 1.36 -5.94 5.73
CA SER A 59 2.13 -6.26 4.54
C SER A 59 2.97 -7.53 4.73
N ALA A 60 3.61 -7.71 5.89
CA ALA A 60 4.40 -8.91 6.18
C ALA A 60 3.52 -10.18 6.20
N VAL A 61 2.35 -10.14 6.87
CA VAL A 61 1.44 -11.31 6.89
C VAL A 61 0.84 -11.57 5.50
N SER A 62 0.53 -10.54 4.74
CA SER A 62 0.06 -10.68 3.36
C SER A 62 1.15 -11.29 2.48
N ALA A 63 2.38 -10.78 2.52
CA ALA A 63 3.54 -11.32 1.80
C ALA A 63 3.80 -12.80 2.13
N TYR A 64 3.71 -13.18 3.40
CA TYR A 64 3.82 -14.56 3.82
C TYR A 64 2.74 -15.45 3.18
N ILE A 65 1.47 -15.00 3.17
CA ILE A 65 0.36 -15.75 2.59
C ILE A 65 0.54 -15.89 1.07
N TYR A 66 0.88 -14.80 0.37
CA TYR A 66 1.15 -14.83 -1.07
C TYR A 66 2.36 -15.71 -1.39
N GLY A 67 3.43 -15.63 -0.61
CA GLY A 67 4.64 -16.46 -0.75
C GLY A 67 4.35 -17.94 -0.59
N LYS A 68 3.56 -18.33 0.44
CA LYS A 68 3.13 -19.72 0.65
C LYS A 68 2.33 -20.27 -0.53
N ASN A 69 1.59 -19.42 -1.24
CA ASN A 69 0.84 -19.77 -2.44
C ASN A 69 1.66 -19.61 -3.74
N LYS A 70 2.97 -19.42 -3.66
CA LYS A 70 3.88 -19.21 -4.81
C LYS A 70 3.51 -17.99 -5.67
N ASN A 71 2.88 -16.99 -5.08
CA ASN A 71 2.48 -15.74 -5.70
C ASN A 71 3.36 -14.57 -5.19
N LEU A 72 4.68 -14.79 -5.16
CA LEU A 72 5.67 -13.80 -4.73
C LEU A 72 6.96 -14.00 -5.54
N ASP A 73 7.43 -12.94 -6.19
CA ASP A 73 8.74 -12.91 -6.84
C ASP A 73 9.78 -12.28 -5.90
N ILE A 74 10.37 -13.11 -5.03
CA ILE A 74 11.32 -12.64 -4.01
C ILE A 74 12.56 -12.03 -4.66
N LYS A 75 13.13 -12.68 -5.70
CA LYS A 75 14.39 -12.24 -6.32
C LYS A 75 14.28 -10.85 -6.93
N ASN A 76 13.30 -10.64 -7.80
CA ASN A 76 13.10 -9.35 -8.42
C ASN A 76 12.48 -8.35 -7.45
N GLY A 77 11.71 -8.81 -6.46
CA GLY A 77 11.21 -8.02 -5.34
C GLY A 77 12.33 -7.39 -4.52
N ILE A 78 13.40 -8.13 -4.18
CA ILE A 78 14.57 -7.59 -3.47
C ILE A 78 15.29 -6.54 -4.33
N ILE A 79 15.52 -6.84 -5.62
CA ILE A 79 16.17 -5.88 -6.55
C ILE A 79 15.36 -4.58 -6.61
N MET A 80 14.05 -4.70 -6.78
CA MET A 80 13.15 -3.55 -6.84
C MET A 80 13.10 -2.81 -5.50
N MET A 81 13.05 -3.53 -4.36
CA MET A 81 13.02 -2.95 -3.02
C MET A 81 14.25 -2.07 -2.75
N ILE A 82 15.45 -2.53 -3.07
CA ILE A 82 16.68 -1.74 -2.92
C ILE A 82 16.58 -0.46 -3.73
N SER A 83 16.14 -0.55 -4.99
CA SER A 83 15.94 0.63 -5.85
C SER A 83 14.87 1.56 -5.28
N VAL A 84 13.73 1.04 -4.83
CA VAL A 84 12.64 1.82 -4.21
C VAL A 84 13.15 2.56 -2.98
N LEU A 85 13.79 1.87 -2.04
CA LEU A 85 14.29 2.49 -0.80
C LEU A 85 15.30 3.61 -1.09
N THR A 86 16.25 3.36 -1.98
CA THR A 86 17.27 4.35 -2.37
C THR A 86 16.65 5.60 -2.99
N PHE A 87 15.75 5.41 -3.96
CA PHE A 87 15.16 6.53 -4.69
C PHE A 87 13.98 7.19 -3.97
N THR A 88 13.41 6.55 -2.95
CA THR A 88 12.45 7.21 -2.05
C THR A 88 13.12 8.37 -1.30
N VAL A 89 14.37 8.22 -0.87
CA VAL A 89 15.13 9.32 -0.25
C VAL A 89 15.31 10.49 -1.21
N VAL A 90 15.66 10.20 -2.47
CA VAL A 90 15.79 11.21 -3.52
C VAL A 90 14.44 11.89 -3.80
N GLY A 91 13.37 11.11 -3.95
CA GLY A 91 12.02 11.63 -4.15
C GLY A 91 11.53 12.50 -3.00
N SER A 92 11.80 12.11 -1.75
CA SER A 92 11.46 12.91 -0.57
C SER A 92 12.23 14.23 -0.52
N TYR A 93 13.50 14.21 -0.92
CA TYR A 93 14.28 15.44 -1.04
C TYR A 93 13.71 16.39 -2.09
N ILE A 94 13.36 15.89 -3.27
CA ILE A 94 12.69 16.70 -4.32
C ILE A 94 11.35 17.24 -3.80
N ALA A 95 10.59 16.41 -3.07
CA ALA A 95 9.30 16.81 -2.48
C ALA A 95 9.45 17.96 -1.47
N SER A 96 10.51 17.97 -0.68
CA SER A 96 10.76 19.03 0.31
C SER A 96 10.98 20.42 -0.31
N LEU A 97 11.26 20.48 -1.61
CA LEU A 97 11.42 21.71 -2.37
C LEU A 97 10.11 22.28 -2.94
N LEU A 98 8.98 21.57 -2.77
CA LEU A 98 7.68 21.90 -3.36
C LEU A 98 6.60 22.12 -2.29
N PRO A 99 5.54 22.93 -2.59
CA PRO A 99 4.44 23.16 -1.64
C PRO A 99 3.68 21.87 -1.34
N ALA A 100 3.46 21.57 -0.06
CA ALA A 100 2.87 20.32 0.44
C ALA A 100 1.44 20.00 -0.06
N ALA A 101 0.66 21.01 -0.46
CA ALA A 101 -0.75 20.86 -0.82
C ALA A 101 -1.02 20.03 -2.08
N THR A 102 -0.01 19.81 -2.94
CA THR A 102 -0.20 19.16 -4.25
C THR A 102 -0.13 17.64 -4.18
N MET A 103 0.51 17.09 -3.15
CA MET A 103 0.91 15.68 -3.10
C MET A 103 -0.22 14.72 -2.67
N GLY A 104 -0.99 15.07 -1.64
CA GLY A 104 -2.04 14.21 -1.12
C GLY A 104 -3.16 13.95 -2.13
N ARG A 105 -3.60 14.98 -2.85
CA ARG A 105 -4.67 14.88 -3.84
C ARG A 105 -4.33 13.96 -5.01
N PHE A 106 -3.08 13.96 -5.45
CA PHE A 106 -2.61 13.09 -6.54
C PHE A 106 -2.70 11.61 -6.18
N SER A 107 -2.29 11.23 -4.97
CA SER A 107 -2.35 9.84 -4.49
C SER A 107 -3.78 9.30 -4.48
N VAL A 108 -4.72 10.08 -3.97
CA VAL A 108 -6.13 9.69 -3.87
C VAL A 108 -6.75 9.54 -5.25
N PHE A 109 -6.49 10.47 -6.16
CA PHE A 109 -6.97 10.42 -7.53
C PHE A 109 -6.45 9.18 -8.26
N MET A 110 -5.17 8.84 -8.08
CA MET A 110 -4.57 7.63 -8.67
C MET A 110 -5.17 6.35 -8.10
N THR A 111 -5.54 6.31 -6.81
CA THR A 111 -6.26 5.17 -6.21
C THR A 111 -7.57 4.90 -6.93
N PHE A 112 -8.36 5.95 -7.12
CA PHE A 112 -9.66 5.89 -7.77
C PHE A 112 -9.54 5.42 -9.23
N LEU A 113 -8.62 6.02 -10.00
CA LEU A 113 -8.36 5.63 -11.38
C LEU A 113 -7.91 4.18 -11.51
N LEU A 114 -7.05 3.72 -10.60
CA LEU A 114 -6.58 2.34 -10.59
C LEU A 114 -7.73 1.36 -10.28
N GLY A 115 -8.62 1.71 -9.36
CA GLY A 115 -9.82 0.94 -9.08
C GLY A 115 -10.72 0.80 -10.31
N ILE A 116 -11.01 1.90 -11.01
CA ILE A 116 -11.76 1.89 -12.28
C ILE A 116 -11.05 1.00 -13.32
N LYS A 117 -9.73 1.14 -13.46
CA LYS A 117 -8.94 0.32 -14.41
C LYS A 117 -9.14 -1.17 -14.17
N PHE A 118 -9.09 -1.65 -12.92
CA PHE A 118 -9.27 -3.08 -12.63
C PHE A 118 -10.68 -3.59 -12.90
N ILE A 119 -11.70 -2.72 -12.84
CA ILE A 119 -13.09 -3.06 -13.20
C ILE A 119 -13.25 -3.10 -14.73
N VAL A 120 -12.76 -2.06 -15.43
CA VAL A 120 -13.00 -1.87 -16.87
C VAL A 120 -12.02 -2.68 -17.73
N ARG A 121 -10.75 -2.77 -17.29
CA ARG A 121 -9.68 -3.50 -17.99
C ARG A 121 -8.95 -4.41 -16.99
N PRO A 122 -9.53 -5.58 -16.67
CA PRO A 122 -8.95 -6.52 -15.73
C PRO A 122 -7.58 -7.02 -16.21
N VAL A 123 -6.71 -7.32 -15.25
CA VAL A 123 -5.40 -7.91 -15.53
C VAL A 123 -5.60 -9.42 -15.67
N MET A 124 -5.52 -9.90 -16.89
CA MET A 124 -5.71 -11.32 -17.26
C MET A 124 -4.39 -11.99 -17.68
N ILE A 125 -3.26 -11.42 -17.27
CA ILE A 125 -1.94 -12.00 -17.54
C ILE A 125 -1.80 -13.30 -16.74
N THR A 126 -1.43 -14.38 -17.45
CA THR A 126 -1.21 -15.68 -16.82
C THR A 126 0.20 -15.79 -16.24
N LYS A 127 0.38 -16.73 -15.33
CA LYS A 127 1.66 -16.98 -14.69
C LYS A 127 2.72 -17.46 -15.69
N GLU A 128 2.30 -18.25 -16.68
CA GLU A 128 3.14 -18.75 -17.77
C GLU A 128 3.65 -17.60 -18.65
N ALA A 129 2.77 -16.68 -19.03
CA ALA A 129 3.13 -15.48 -19.81
C ALA A 129 4.12 -14.60 -19.03
N MET A 130 3.91 -14.46 -17.72
CA MET A 130 4.85 -13.75 -16.84
C MET A 130 6.22 -14.44 -16.81
N GLN A 131 6.29 -15.75 -16.75
CA GLN A 131 7.54 -16.52 -16.66
C GLN A 131 8.34 -16.56 -17.99
N GLY A 132 7.71 -16.30 -19.12
CA GLY A 132 8.34 -16.24 -20.44
C GLY A 132 9.36 -15.10 -20.62
N VAL A 133 9.47 -14.16 -19.70
CA VAL A 133 10.41 -13.04 -19.76
C VAL A 133 11.79 -13.48 -19.21
N SER A 134 12.88 -13.21 -19.96
CA SER A 134 14.22 -13.58 -19.53
C SER A 134 14.62 -12.92 -18.19
N ALA A 135 15.36 -13.65 -17.34
CA ALA A 135 15.75 -13.19 -16.00
C ALA A 135 16.52 -11.85 -16.04
N LYS A 136 17.42 -11.67 -17.02
CA LYS A 136 18.20 -10.43 -17.19
C LYS A 136 17.28 -9.24 -17.52
N LYS A 137 16.33 -9.41 -18.44
CA LYS A 137 15.38 -8.37 -18.81
C LYS A 137 14.51 -7.99 -17.61
N ARG A 138 14.02 -8.97 -16.86
CA ARG A 138 13.21 -8.75 -15.66
C ARG A 138 13.98 -8.01 -14.56
N ALA A 139 15.24 -8.37 -14.32
CA ALA A 139 16.07 -7.66 -13.34
C ALA A 139 16.28 -6.18 -13.72
N ILE A 140 16.59 -5.89 -15.00
CA ILE A 140 16.74 -4.50 -15.48
C ILE A 140 15.43 -3.74 -15.32
N GLN A 141 14.30 -4.34 -15.73
CA GLN A 141 12.99 -3.74 -15.57
C GLN A 141 12.67 -3.47 -14.09
N SER A 142 13.02 -4.38 -13.18
CA SER A 142 12.81 -4.22 -11.73
C SER A 142 13.60 -3.04 -11.18
N VAL A 143 14.85 -2.83 -11.62
CA VAL A 143 15.64 -1.66 -11.23
C VAL A 143 15.01 -0.38 -11.74
N VAL A 144 14.71 -0.29 -13.04
CA VAL A 144 14.14 0.93 -13.66
C VAL A 144 12.78 1.27 -13.03
N CYS A 145 11.91 0.28 -12.89
CA CYS A 145 10.61 0.50 -12.27
C CYS A 145 10.74 0.80 -10.77
N GLY A 146 11.71 0.19 -10.08
CA GLY A 146 12.02 0.50 -8.68
C GLY A 146 12.47 1.95 -8.49
N ILE A 147 13.27 2.48 -9.40
CA ILE A 147 13.66 3.91 -9.41
C ILE A 147 12.41 4.79 -9.56
N MET A 148 11.56 4.52 -10.55
CA MET A 148 10.33 5.28 -10.78
C MET A 148 9.39 5.23 -9.56
N ILE A 149 9.16 4.03 -9.02
CA ILE A 149 8.32 3.84 -7.83
C ILE A 149 8.92 4.58 -6.64
N GLY A 150 10.23 4.48 -6.41
CA GLY A 150 10.92 5.14 -5.32
C GLY A 150 10.77 6.66 -5.38
N LEU A 151 11.00 7.26 -6.55
CA LEU A 151 10.79 8.69 -6.75
C LEU A 151 9.34 9.09 -6.45
N ILE A 152 8.36 8.35 -6.97
CA ILE A 152 6.94 8.62 -6.73
C ILE A 152 6.57 8.42 -5.26
N CYS A 153 7.04 7.34 -4.63
CA CYS A 153 6.80 7.09 -3.20
C CYS A 153 7.36 8.18 -2.31
N GLY A 154 8.58 8.61 -2.58
CA GLY A 154 9.22 9.70 -1.86
C GLY A 154 8.51 11.03 -2.08
N PHE A 155 8.05 11.27 -3.30
CA PHE A 155 7.35 12.50 -3.68
C PHE A 155 5.92 12.56 -3.12
N VAL A 156 5.15 11.48 -3.20
CA VAL A 156 3.72 11.41 -2.84
C VAL A 156 3.51 10.95 -1.39
N GLY A 157 4.51 10.33 -0.77
CA GLY A 157 4.39 9.74 0.56
C GLY A 157 3.61 8.42 0.54
N ALA A 158 2.57 8.28 1.37
CA ALA A 158 1.83 7.04 1.62
C ALA A 158 1.15 6.37 0.39
N GLY A 159 1.16 7.02 -0.78
CA GLY A 159 0.51 6.51 -2.00
C GLY A 159 1.30 5.48 -2.81
N GLY A 160 2.52 5.15 -2.40
CA GLY A 160 3.45 4.35 -3.21
C GLY A 160 3.00 2.92 -3.54
N GLY A 161 2.30 2.26 -2.64
CA GLY A 161 1.87 0.87 -2.84
C GLY A 161 0.97 0.65 -4.05
N MET A 162 0.07 1.59 -4.32
CA MET A 162 -0.84 1.49 -5.48
C MET A 162 -0.14 1.73 -6.81
N MET A 163 0.80 2.66 -6.83
CA MET A 163 1.64 2.89 -8.00
C MET A 163 2.50 1.66 -8.29
N MET A 164 2.95 0.96 -7.24
CA MET A 164 3.69 -0.30 -7.37
C MET A 164 2.83 -1.37 -8.05
N LEU A 165 1.58 -1.57 -7.62
CA LEU A 165 0.67 -2.52 -8.26
C LEU A 165 0.43 -2.18 -9.74
N LEU A 166 0.21 -0.89 -10.05
CA LEU A 166 0.05 -0.42 -11.44
C LEU A 166 1.27 -0.74 -12.29
N ILE A 167 2.46 -0.45 -11.80
CA ILE A 167 3.71 -0.67 -12.53
C ILE A 167 3.98 -2.17 -12.69
N LEU A 168 3.83 -2.97 -11.64
CA LEU A 168 4.02 -4.42 -11.70
C LEU A 168 3.08 -5.07 -12.72
N THR A 169 1.81 -4.66 -12.75
CA THR A 169 0.83 -5.27 -13.67
C THR A 169 0.90 -4.71 -15.08
N SER A 170 1.09 -3.39 -15.26
CA SER A 170 0.96 -2.73 -16.57
C SER A 170 2.27 -2.58 -17.32
N VAL A 171 3.40 -2.49 -16.60
CA VAL A 171 4.74 -2.29 -17.20
C VAL A 171 5.55 -3.57 -17.19
N LEU A 172 5.60 -4.25 -16.02
CA LEU A 172 6.36 -5.50 -15.90
C LEU A 172 5.58 -6.74 -16.35
N GLY A 173 4.27 -6.62 -16.60
CA GLY A 173 3.43 -7.73 -17.05
C GLY A 173 3.30 -8.85 -16.01
N TYR A 174 3.23 -8.51 -14.73
CA TYR A 174 2.99 -9.49 -13.67
C TYR A 174 1.52 -9.92 -13.66
N GLU A 175 1.30 -11.21 -13.39
CA GLU A 175 0.00 -11.72 -12.95
C GLU A 175 -0.43 -10.99 -11.68
N LEU A 176 -1.73 -10.69 -11.55
CA LEU A 176 -2.24 -9.85 -10.47
C LEU A 176 -1.87 -10.36 -9.06
N LYS A 177 -1.99 -11.67 -8.80
CA LYS A 177 -1.63 -12.25 -7.49
C LYS A 177 -0.15 -12.06 -7.17
N THR A 178 0.72 -12.31 -8.15
CA THR A 178 2.17 -12.15 -7.98
C THR A 178 2.56 -10.67 -7.86
N ALA A 179 1.85 -9.78 -8.54
CA ALA A 179 2.05 -8.34 -8.40
C ALA A 179 1.69 -7.85 -6.98
N VAL A 180 0.52 -8.27 -6.46
CA VAL A 180 0.12 -7.93 -5.08
C VAL A 180 1.10 -8.51 -4.07
N GLY A 181 1.45 -9.81 -4.19
CA GLY A 181 2.39 -10.45 -3.28
C GLY A 181 3.77 -9.78 -3.25
N THR A 182 4.29 -9.40 -4.42
CA THR A 182 5.57 -8.69 -4.54
C THR A 182 5.48 -7.26 -4.01
N SER A 183 4.36 -6.57 -4.27
CA SER A 183 4.11 -5.24 -3.73
C SER A 183 4.10 -5.23 -2.19
N VAL A 184 3.31 -6.08 -1.54
CA VAL A 184 3.26 -6.13 -0.07
C VAL A 184 4.58 -6.57 0.54
N PHE A 185 5.37 -7.41 -0.14
CA PHE A 185 6.71 -7.77 0.31
C PHE A 185 7.62 -6.53 0.37
N ILE A 186 7.66 -5.73 -0.68
CA ILE A 186 8.46 -4.51 -0.72
C ILE A 186 7.93 -3.50 0.33
N MET A 187 6.60 -3.38 0.44
CA MET A 187 5.96 -2.45 1.36
C MET A 187 6.24 -2.75 2.83
N ALA A 188 6.39 -4.01 3.23
CA ALA A 188 6.76 -4.35 4.60
C ALA A 188 8.05 -3.64 5.03
N PHE A 189 9.04 -3.55 4.15
CA PHE A 189 10.32 -2.89 4.43
C PHE A 189 10.23 -1.36 4.30
N THR A 190 9.55 -0.86 3.30
CA THR A 190 9.39 0.60 3.11
C THR A 190 8.55 1.21 4.24
N ALA A 191 7.48 0.53 4.66
CA ALA A 191 6.66 0.95 5.78
C ALA A 191 7.43 0.90 7.10
N PHE A 192 8.27 -0.12 7.33
CA PHE A 192 9.14 -0.20 8.51
C PHE A 192 10.09 0.99 8.59
N THR A 193 10.80 1.29 7.51
CA THR A 193 11.70 2.45 7.44
C THR A 193 10.96 3.75 7.71
N GLY A 194 9.77 3.91 7.12
CA GLY A 194 8.92 5.08 7.34
C GLY A 194 8.43 5.20 8.78
N ALA A 195 7.94 4.11 9.38
CA ALA A 195 7.44 4.10 10.77
C ALA A 195 8.54 4.50 11.75
N VAL A 196 9.73 3.91 11.62
CA VAL A 196 10.89 4.25 12.45
C VAL A 196 11.22 5.73 12.33
N SER A 197 11.30 6.26 11.10
CA SER A 197 11.60 7.68 10.85
C SER A 197 10.58 8.61 11.52
N HIS A 198 9.29 8.30 11.43
CA HIS A 198 8.24 9.11 12.05
C HIS A 198 8.35 9.11 13.57
N PHE A 199 8.52 7.95 14.22
CA PHE A 199 8.64 7.90 15.68
C PHE A 199 9.94 8.48 16.22
N MET A 200 11.00 8.51 15.43
CA MET A 200 12.22 9.25 15.81
C MET A 200 11.99 10.76 15.86
N ILE A 201 11.01 11.27 15.11
CA ILE A 201 10.70 12.71 15.07
C ILE A 201 9.67 13.09 16.15
N VAL A 202 8.58 12.33 16.28
CA VAL A 202 7.45 12.69 17.16
C VAL A 202 7.43 11.98 18.50
N GLY A 203 8.32 11.01 18.71
CA GLY A 203 8.38 10.23 19.95
C GLY A 203 7.36 9.08 20.01
N ALA A 204 7.04 8.62 21.22
CA ALA A 204 6.19 7.44 21.44
C ALA A 204 4.73 7.68 21.00
N PRO A 205 4.09 6.65 20.40
CA PRO A 205 2.70 6.76 19.95
C PRO A 205 1.70 6.71 21.10
N ASP A 206 0.44 7.12 20.84
CA ASP A 206 -0.69 6.70 21.67
C ASP A 206 -0.85 5.18 21.51
N TRP A 207 -0.45 4.45 22.54
CA TRP A 207 -0.41 2.98 22.53
C TRP A 207 -1.76 2.32 22.32
N THR A 208 -2.85 2.98 22.76
CA THR A 208 -4.22 2.45 22.56
C THR A 208 -4.58 2.49 21.09
N VAL A 209 -4.42 3.64 20.44
CA VAL A 209 -4.70 3.80 19.00
C VAL A 209 -3.77 2.92 18.18
N PHE A 210 -2.48 2.89 18.53
CA PHE A 210 -1.47 2.07 17.87
C PHE A 210 -1.85 0.59 17.85
N ILE A 211 -2.12 0.00 19.03
CA ILE A 211 -2.44 -1.44 19.15
C ILE A 211 -3.74 -1.76 18.40
N LEU A 212 -4.79 -0.94 18.55
CA LEU A 212 -6.06 -1.16 17.87
C LEU A 212 -5.89 -1.10 16.33
N CYS A 213 -5.19 -0.11 15.81
CA CYS A 213 -4.92 -0.01 14.36
C CYS A 213 -4.15 -1.22 13.85
N VAL A 214 -3.07 -1.61 14.54
CA VAL A 214 -2.25 -2.77 14.16
C VAL A 214 -3.08 -4.05 14.16
N VAL A 215 -3.84 -4.31 15.22
CA VAL A 215 -4.64 -5.55 15.35
C VAL A 215 -5.73 -5.62 14.28
N PHE A 216 -6.51 -4.56 14.12
CA PHE A 216 -7.60 -4.57 13.13
C PHE A 216 -7.05 -4.66 11.70
N THR A 217 -6.00 -3.92 11.36
CA THR A 217 -5.38 -3.98 10.03
C THR A 217 -4.82 -5.37 9.74
N LEU A 218 -4.13 -5.98 10.71
CA LEU A 218 -3.56 -7.32 10.58
C LEU A 218 -4.64 -8.39 10.33
N ILE A 219 -5.74 -8.34 11.07
CA ILE A 219 -6.86 -9.29 10.92
C ILE A 219 -7.44 -9.20 9.50
N TRP A 220 -7.78 -8.00 9.06
CA TRP A 220 -8.40 -7.79 7.76
C TRP A 220 -7.45 -8.05 6.59
N ALA A 221 -6.16 -7.70 6.71
CA ALA A 221 -5.15 -8.02 5.71
C ALA A 221 -4.97 -9.54 5.56
N ARG A 222 -4.96 -10.28 6.68
CA ARG A 222 -4.88 -11.74 6.66
C ARG A 222 -6.10 -12.38 5.98
N ILE A 223 -7.31 -11.88 6.25
CA ILE A 223 -8.55 -12.34 5.62
C ILE A 223 -8.50 -12.05 4.12
N ALA A 224 -8.19 -10.81 3.75
CA ALA A 224 -8.12 -10.35 2.37
C ALA A 224 -7.08 -11.14 1.56
N ALA A 225 -5.86 -11.30 2.06
CA ALA A 225 -4.80 -12.04 1.37
C ALA A 225 -5.14 -13.53 1.18
N ARG A 226 -5.81 -14.16 2.16
CA ARG A 226 -6.28 -15.55 2.03
C ARG A 226 -7.35 -15.70 0.96
N PHE A 227 -8.33 -14.80 0.96
CA PHE A 227 -9.38 -14.78 -0.04
C PHE A 227 -8.80 -14.52 -1.44
N ALA A 228 -7.96 -13.51 -1.59
CA ALA A 228 -7.32 -13.14 -2.85
C ALA A 228 -6.55 -14.30 -3.50
N ASN A 229 -5.83 -15.08 -2.69
CA ASN A 229 -5.09 -16.23 -3.20
C ASN A 229 -5.98 -17.39 -3.65
N LYS A 230 -7.19 -17.52 -3.11
CA LYS A 230 -8.17 -18.55 -3.50
C LYS A 230 -9.07 -18.09 -4.66
N ALA A 231 -9.25 -16.80 -4.85
CA ALA A 231 -10.15 -16.23 -5.86
C ALA A 231 -9.68 -16.52 -7.29
N THR A 232 -10.63 -16.58 -8.22
CA THR A 232 -10.31 -16.58 -9.66
C THR A 232 -9.74 -15.20 -10.08
N PRO A 233 -9.02 -15.12 -11.21
CA PRO A 233 -8.51 -13.84 -11.72
C PRO A 233 -9.62 -12.78 -11.88
N GLU A 234 -10.78 -13.16 -12.38
CA GLU A 234 -11.93 -12.26 -12.57
C GLU A 234 -12.45 -11.73 -11.23
N THR A 235 -12.66 -12.64 -10.27
CA THR A 235 -13.14 -12.28 -8.92
C THR A 235 -12.14 -11.38 -8.22
N LEU A 236 -10.84 -11.67 -8.35
CA LEU A 236 -9.79 -10.88 -7.74
C LEU A 236 -9.74 -9.47 -8.35
N ASN A 237 -9.78 -9.35 -9.68
CA ASN A 237 -9.81 -8.05 -10.36
C ASN A 237 -11.01 -7.21 -9.90
N ARG A 238 -12.22 -7.81 -9.87
CA ARG A 238 -13.44 -7.12 -9.41
C ARG A 238 -13.33 -6.69 -7.94
N ALA A 239 -12.92 -7.59 -7.05
CA ALA A 239 -12.77 -7.29 -5.63
C ALA A 239 -11.73 -6.17 -5.41
N THR A 240 -10.57 -6.26 -6.04
CA THR A 240 -9.53 -5.23 -5.98
C THR A 240 -10.06 -3.89 -6.51
N GLY A 241 -10.72 -3.89 -7.67
CA GLY A 241 -11.28 -2.68 -8.26
C GLY A 241 -12.35 -2.02 -7.39
N VAL A 242 -13.32 -2.79 -6.89
CA VAL A 242 -14.40 -2.28 -6.01
C VAL A 242 -13.82 -1.71 -4.71
N ILE A 243 -12.89 -2.44 -4.07
CA ILE A 243 -12.24 -1.96 -2.83
C ILE A 243 -11.50 -0.65 -3.08
N LEU A 244 -10.71 -0.56 -4.16
CA LEU A 244 -9.97 0.67 -4.49
C LEU A 244 -10.89 1.85 -4.82
N VAL A 245 -12.01 1.62 -5.51
CA VAL A 245 -13.00 2.69 -5.79
C VAL A 245 -13.65 3.17 -4.48
N ILE A 246 -14.10 2.24 -3.63
CA ILE A 246 -14.70 2.59 -2.33
C ILE A 246 -13.70 3.37 -1.47
N LEU A 247 -12.46 2.87 -1.34
CA LEU A 247 -11.42 3.53 -0.56
C LEU A 247 -11.05 4.89 -1.16
N GLY A 248 -10.98 5.01 -2.48
CA GLY A 248 -10.76 6.27 -3.17
C GLY A 248 -11.84 7.30 -2.85
N ILE A 249 -13.11 6.90 -2.90
CA ILE A 249 -14.27 7.78 -2.56
C ILE A 249 -14.19 8.17 -1.08
N VAL A 250 -13.96 7.22 -0.19
CA VAL A 250 -13.87 7.46 1.26
C VAL A 250 -12.75 8.45 1.58
N VAL A 251 -11.56 8.25 1.04
CA VAL A 251 -10.40 9.13 1.29
C VAL A 251 -10.59 10.50 0.65
N LEU A 252 -11.21 10.58 -0.55
CA LEU A 252 -11.62 11.87 -1.15
C LEU A 252 -12.59 12.62 -0.26
N GLY A 253 -13.61 11.92 0.26
CA GLY A 253 -14.59 12.52 1.19
C GLY A 253 -13.90 13.10 2.42
N PHE A 254 -12.94 12.38 3.03
CA PHE A 254 -12.18 12.88 4.17
C PHE A 254 -11.28 14.07 3.81
N SER A 255 -10.66 14.07 2.64
CA SER A 255 -9.83 15.19 2.16
C SER A 255 -10.64 16.47 1.89
N MET A 256 -11.96 16.37 1.75
CA MET A 256 -12.85 17.54 1.60
C MET A 256 -13.38 18.06 2.95
N LEU A 257 -13.31 17.24 4.01
CA LEU A 257 -13.77 17.56 5.36
C LEU A 257 -12.64 18.07 6.28
N SER A 258 -11.40 17.91 5.87
CA SER A 258 -10.19 18.38 6.58
C SER A 258 -9.66 19.66 5.98
#